data_dea85ef5d7df472ea43ac2e580e9826c
#
_entry.id   dea85ef5d7df472ea43ac2e580e9826c
#
_cell.length_a   1.000
_cell.length_b   1.000
_cell.length_c   1.000
_cell.angle_alpha   90.00
_cell.angle_beta   90.00
_cell.angle_gamma   90.00
#
_symmetry.space_group_name_H-M   'P 1'
#
loop_
_entity.id
_entity.type
_entity.pdbx_description
1 polymer ?
#
loop_
_entity_poly.entity_id
_entity_poly.type
_entity_poly.pdbx_seq_one_letter_code
_entity_poly.pdbx_strand_id
1 'polypeptide(L)'
;MFFRSPLRLQANPARLFLAALLFGTVSSSAVAQDAFEWSETFLAHIARVDEQTPGRLGVYVKDMETGISTSYHGEEPWYLASTVKVPVAITVMRRIEEGALSLDTGVPLLASDYVDGAGATNGFAPNTVHSVRFLMEQMLIHSDNTASDMLIRLVGLERVNTVTRELVPEGFGPITTLADVRRRVYGELHPAAEGLSGGDFLALKRQPNDAGRLALLARLLGVERRALAPISLGEAYERYYATPYNSATLKAYGDLLSALDAGTALSPDSTRYLLGVMRRAETGARRIKAGLPPTVGFAHKTGTQRARICDAGLVDQPTADPEEISGRLLIVACVREAASTAKAERALRGTGEAVTATGLVRR
;
A
#
# COMPACT_ATOMS: atom_id res chain seq x y z
N MET A 1 -2.43 -45.24 80.13
CA MET A 1 -3.43 -44.69 81.07
C MET A 1 -4.26 -43.68 80.36
N PHE A 2 -5.62 -43.92 80.33
CA PHE A 2 -6.73 -43.06 79.82
C PHE A 2 -6.79 -42.80 78.32
N PHE A 3 -7.53 -43.57 77.58
CA PHE A 3 -8.95 -43.48 77.17
C PHE A 3 -9.46 -42.02 76.81
N ARG A 4 -9.86 -41.81 75.57
CA ARG A 4 -11.24 -41.54 75.24
C ARG A 4 -11.50 -41.42 73.74
N SER A 5 -12.61 -41.99 73.39
CA SER A 5 -13.25 -42.27 72.11
C SER A 5 -13.70 -41.05 71.24
N PRO A 6 -14.27 -41.33 70.06
CA PRO A 6 -14.38 -40.43 68.96
C PRO A 6 -15.76 -39.72 68.99
N LEU A 7 -15.81 -38.49 68.50
CA LEU A 7 -17.03 -37.78 68.17
C LEU A 7 -17.35 -37.90 66.67
N ARG A 8 -18.42 -38.61 66.45
CA ARG A 8 -19.10 -38.60 65.15
C ARG A 8 -19.67 -37.20 64.90
N LEU A 9 -19.37 -36.57 63.73
CA LEU A 9 -20.17 -35.46 63.21
C LEU A 9 -20.90 -35.94 61.97
N GLN A 10 -22.20 -35.81 62.06
CA GLN A 10 -23.19 -36.16 61.07
C GLN A 10 -23.03 -35.34 59.79
N ALA A 11 -23.14 -36.03 58.69
CA ALA A 11 -23.29 -35.45 57.37
C ALA A 11 -24.66 -34.74 57.30
N ASN A 12 -24.67 -33.50 56.91
CA ASN A 12 -25.88 -32.77 56.50
C ASN A 12 -25.84 -32.66 54.98
N PRO A 13 -26.80 -33.21 54.24
CA PRO A 13 -26.87 -33.09 52.82
C PRO A 13 -27.66 -31.82 52.42
N ALA A 14 -27.29 -31.29 51.32
CA ALA A 14 -28.07 -30.36 50.55
C ALA A 14 -27.79 -28.88 50.74
N ARG A 15 -27.15 -28.40 49.73
CA ARG A 15 -27.72 -27.42 48.79
C ARG A 15 -26.66 -27.16 47.69
N LEU A 16 -26.71 -28.00 46.63
CA LEU A 16 -26.16 -27.61 45.34
C LEU A 16 -26.97 -26.37 44.86
N PHE A 17 -26.35 -25.21 44.99
CA PHE A 17 -26.75 -24.05 44.17
C PHE A 17 -26.17 -24.29 42.78
N LEU A 18 -27.04 -24.72 41.88
CA LEU A 18 -26.82 -24.69 40.44
C LEU A 18 -26.80 -23.24 40.01
N ALA A 19 -25.63 -22.59 40.07
CA ALA A 19 -25.41 -21.31 39.39
C ALA A 19 -25.38 -21.64 37.89
N ALA A 20 -26.52 -21.52 37.24
CA ALA A 20 -26.61 -21.50 35.78
C ALA A 20 -25.82 -20.29 35.29
N LEU A 21 -24.61 -20.55 34.84
CA LEU A 21 -23.85 -19.62 34.00
C LEU A 21 -24.61 -19.49 32.66
N LEU A 22 -25.55 -18.56 32.63
CA LEU A 22 -26.04 -17.96 31.37
C LEU A 22 -24.90 -17.12 30.79
N PHE A 23 -23.90 -17.78 30.20
CA PHE A 23 -23.04 -17.13 29.24
C PHE A 23 -23.88 -16.90 27.98
N GLY A 24 -24.19 -15.63 27.76
CA GLY A 24 -24.96 -15.19 26.62
C GLY A 24 -24.31 -15.59 25.29
N THR A 25 -24.96 -16.50 24.58
CA THR A 25 -24.70 -16.81 23.16
C THR A 25 -25.31 -15.73 22.24
N VAL A 26 -25.13 -14.45 22.56
CA VAL A 26 -25.74 -13.34 21.79
C VAL A 26 -24.72 -12.60 20.93
N SER A 27 -23.53 -13.10 20.66
CA SER A 27 -22.56 -12.29 19.92
C SER A 27 -22.23 -12.76 18.50
N SER A 28 -22.25 -14.04 18.20
CA SER A 28 -21.76 -14.48 16.87
C SER A 28 -22.77 -14.29 15.73
N SER A 29 -24.06 -14.37 15.99
CA SER A 29 -25.07 -14.18 14.94
C SER A 29 -25.31 -12.72 14.59
N ALA A 30 -25.29 -11.81 15.56
CA ALA A 30 -25.45 -10.37 15.32
C ALA A 30 -24.24 -9.80 14.56
N VAL A 31 -23.03 -10.13 14.99
CA VAL A 31 -21.78 -9.71 14.30
C VAL A 31 -21.74 -10.25 12.86
N ALA A 32 -22.15 -11.49 12.63
CA ALA A 32 -22.21 -12.07 11.30
C ALA A 32 -23.29 -11.41 10.41
N GLN A 33 -24.41 -10.99 11.00
CA GLN A 33 -25.49 -10.32 10.27
C GLN A 33 -25.11 -8.88 9.93
N ASP A 34 -24.53 -8.14 10.85
CA ASP A 34 -24.01 -6.78 10.61
C ASP A 34 -22.89 -6.80 9.56
N ALA A 35 -22.02 -7.83 9.61
CA ALA A 35 -20.96 -8.04 8.64
C ALA A 35 -21.48 -8.28 7.23
N PHE A 36 -22.49 -9.08 7.09
CA PHE A 36 -23.13 -9.36 5.80
C PHE A 36 -23.78 -8.10 5.23
N GLU A 37 -24.49 -7.34 6.07
CA GLU A 37 -25.22 -6.15 5.65
C GLU A 37 -24.31 -5.02 5.14
N TRP A 38 -23.20 -4.71 5.83
CA TRP A 38 -22.30 -3.67 5.35
C TRP A 38 -21.57 -4.08 4.06
N SER A 39 -21.22 -5.36 3.94
CA SER A 39 -20.52 -5.89 2.76
C SER A 39 -21.40 -5.80 1.50
N GLU A 40 -22.66 -6.21 1.58
CA GLU A 40 -23.60 -6.08 0.45
C GLU A 40 -23.84 -4.62 0.07
N THR A 41 -24.07 -3.75 1.05
CA THR A 41 -24.24 -2.32 0.83
C THR A 41 -23.03 -1.71 0.15
N PHE A 42 -21.83 -2.05 0.63
CA PHE A 42 -20.56 -1.62 0.06
C PHE A 42 -20.43 -2.09 -1.40
N LEU A 43 -20.60 -3.38 -1.67
CA LEU A 43 -20.46 -3.95 -3.01
C LEU A 43 -21.46 -3.33 -4.01
N ALA A 44 -22.70 -3.07 -3.58
CA ALA A 44 -23.70 -2.41 -4.41
C ALA A 44 -23.30 -0.95 -4.76
N HIS A 45 -22.65 -0.23 -3.83
CA HIS A 45 -22.11 1.11 -4.12
C HIS A 45 -20.91 1.05 -5.07
N ILE A 46 -19.97 0.15 -4.84
CA ILE A 46 -18.77 0.00 -5.65
C ILE A 46 -19.11 -0.41 -7.08
N ALA A 47 -20.05 -1.32 -7.28
CA ALA A 47 -20.52 -1.71 -8.62
C ALA A 47 -21.02 -0.49 -9.41
N ARG A 48 -21.81 0.40 -8.78
CA ARG A 48 -22.26 1.65 -9.41
C ARG A 48 -21.12 2.62 -9.73
N VAL A 49 -20.12 2.70 -8.84
CA VAL A 49 -18.92 3.52 -9.08
C VAL A 49 -18.12 2.98 -10.27
N ASP A 50 -17.96 1.65 -10.37
CA ASP A 50 -17.25 0.99 -11.47
C ASP A 50 -17.97 1.20 -12.81
N GLU A 51 -19.29 1.02 -12.87
CA GLU A 51 -20.11 1.27 -14.06
C GLU A 51 -19.95 2.71 -14.60
N GLN A 52 -19.74 3.68 -13.71
CA GLN A 52 -19.54 5.10 -14.08
C GLN A 52 -18.07 5.44 -14.38
N THR A 53 -17.16 4.48 -14.17
CA THR A 53 -15.72 4.69 -14.30
C THR A 53 -15.24 4.19 -15.66
N PRO A 54 -14.72 5.08 -16.54
CA PRO A 54 -14.01 4.63 -17.72
C PRO A 54 -12.71 3.94 -17.34
N GLY A 55 -12.67 2.64 -17.48
CA GLY A 55 -11.65 1.74 -16.96
C GLY A 55 -12.30 0.70 -16.04
N ARG A 56 -11.50 0.05 -15.21
CA ARG A 56 -11.95 -0.98 -14.26
C ARG A 56 -11.46 -0.65 -12.85
N LEU A 57 -12.37 -0.71 -11.90
CA LEU A 57 -12.10 -0.50 -10.47
C LEU A 57 -11.90 -1.85 -9.77
N GLY A 58 -10.90 -1.94 -8.91
CA GLY A 58 -10.75 -3.02 -7.93
C GLY A 58 -10.65 -2.44 -6.53
N VAL A 59 -11.28 -3.09 -5.56
CA VAL A 59 -11.28 -2.65 -4.17
C VAL A 59 -11.20 -3.86 -3.23
N TYR A 60 -10.43 -3.70 -2.15
CA TYR A 60 -10.45 -4.59 -0.99
C TYR A 60 -10.60 -3.74 0.27
N VAL A 61 -11.53 -4.12 1.14
CA VAL A 61 -11.78 -3.45 2.43
C VAL A 61 -11.78 -4.50 3.53
N LYS A 62 -11.17 -4.18 4.66
CA LYS A 62 -11.17 -5.02 5.85
C LYS A 62 -11.36 -4.18 7.10
N ASP A 63 -12.33 -4.55 7.91
CA ASP A 63 -12.46 -4.09 9.28
C ASP A 63 -11.42 -4.80 10.13
N MET A 64 -10.48 -4.04 10.69
CA MET A 64 -9.37 -4.61 11.46
C MET A 64 -9.77 -5.04 12.87
N GLU A 65 -10.91 -4.57 13.37
CA GLU A 65 -11.44 -4.94 14.68
C GLU A 65 -12.13 -6.32 14.63
N THR A 66 -12.99 -6.52 13.63
CA THR A 66 -13.74 -7.78 13.47
C THR A 66 -13.00 -8.81 12.59
N GLY A 67 -12.02 -8.38 11.80
CA GLY A 67 -11.32 -9.18 10.80
C GLY A 67 -12.15 -9.44 9.53
N ILE A 68 -13.37 -8.94 9.45
CA ILE A 68 -14.26 -9.15 8.31
C ILE A 68 -13.80 -8.30 7.12
N SER A 69 -13.82 -8.89 5.94
CA SER A 69 -13.39 -8.21 4.71
C SER A 69 -14.34 -8.46 3.55
N THR A 70 -14.32 -7.54 2.60
CA THR A 70 -15.01 -7.68 1.32
C THR A 70 -14.11 -7.26 0.16
N SER A 71 -14.35 -7.83 -1.01
CA SER A 71 -13.52 -7.64 -2.18
C SER A 71 -14.37 -7.45 -3.43
N TYR A 72 -14.03 -6.44 -4.23
CA TYR A 72 -14.58 -6.22 -5.57
C TYR A 72 -13.41 -6.23 -6.56
N HIS A 73 -13.30 -7.28 -7.40
CA HIS A 73 -12.16 -7.53 -8.29
C HIS A 73 -10.79 -7.53 -7.59
N GLY A 74 -10.74 -7.68 -6.27
CA GLY A 74 -9.51 -7.55 -5.48
C GLY A 74 -8.63 -8.80 -5.48
N GLU A 75 -9.11 -9.92 -5.97
CA GLU A 75 -8.36 -11.19 -6.13
C GLU A 75 -7.57 -11.25 -7.45
N GLU A 76 -7.79 -10.29 -8.35
CA GLU A 76 -7.04 -10.18 -9.58
C GLU A 76 -5.70 -9.46 -9.34
N PRO A 77 -4.66 -9.71 -10.17
CA PRO A 77 -3.43 -8.92 -10.13
C PRO A 77 -3.68 -7.48 -10.59
N TRP A 78 -3.15 -6.52 -9.82
CA TRP A 78 -3.18 -5.08 -10.11
C TRP A 78 -1.78 -4.53 -10.08
N TYR A 79 -1.41 -3.74 -11.09
CA TYR A 79 -0.16 -3.00 -11.07
C TYR A 79 -0.24 -1.90 -10.01
N LEU A 80 0.63 -1.99 -9.02
CA LEU A 80 0.56 -1.19 -7.79
C LEU A 80 1.12 0.23 -7.92
N ALA A 81 1.88 0.51 -8.97
CA ALA A 81 2.63 1.76 -9.13
C ALA A 81 3.42 2.09 -7.83
N SER A 82 3.36 3.34 -7.36
CA SER A 82 4.14 3.76 -6.18
C SER A 82 3.65 3.21 -4.82
N THR A 83 2.58 2.42 -4.77
CA THR A 83 2.22 1.76 -3.49
C THR A 83 3.25 0.70 -3.10
N VAL A 84 4.05 0.17 -4.03
CA VAL A 84 5.22 -0.72 -3.74
C VAL A 84 6.25 -0.09 -2.80
N LYS A 85 6.19 1.21 -2.55
CA LYS A 85 7.07 1.91 -1.61
C LYS A 85 6.80 1.57 -0.15
N VAL A 86 5.62 1.04 0.17
CA VAL A 86 5.33 0.57 1.55
C VAL A 86 6.15 -0.66 1.91
N PRO A 87 6.23 -1.74 1.11
CA PRO A 87 7.18 -2.84 1.37
C PRO A 87 8.64 -2.39 1.49
N VAL A 88 9.07 -1.41 0.67
CA VAL A 88 10.42 -0.82 0.79
C VAL A 88 10.60 -0.17 2.16
N ALA A 89 9.62 0.63 2.60
CA ALA A 89 9.66 1.31 3.89
C ALA A 89 9.69 0.32 5.07
N ILE A 90 8.88 -0.74 5.02
CA ILE A 90 8.90 -1.81 6.03
C ILE A 90 10.29 -2.46 6.09
N THR A 91 10.90 -2.73 4.94
CA THR A 91 12.25 -3.32 4.88
C THR A 91 13.30 -2.39 5.49
N VAL A 92 13.24 -1.08 5.21
CA VAL A 92 14.13 -0.08 5.82
C VAL A 92 13.96 -0.07 7.34
N MET A 93 12.72 -0.05 7.84
CA MET A 93 12.44 -0.05 9.27
C MET A 93 12.94 -1.32 9.96
N ARG A 94 12.80 -2.51 9.35
CA ARG A 94 13.40 -3.76 9.85
C ARG A 94 14.93 -3.64 9.97
N ARG A 95 15.60 -3.02 9.00
CA ARG A 95 17.06 -2.79 9.08
C ARG A 95 17.45 -1.85 10.21
N ILE A 96 16.57 -0.90 10.56
CA ILE A 96 16.75 -0.03 11.72
C ILE A 96 16.56 -0.83 13.02
N GLU A 97 15.55 -1.67 13.11
CA GLU A 97 15.31 -2.55 14.28
C GLU A 97 16.44 -3.57 14.50
N GLU A 98 17.06 -4.05 13.42
CA GLU A 98 18.24 -4.92 13.46
C GLU A 98 19.53 -4.14 13.90
N GLY A 99 19.46 -2.83 14.09
CA GLY A 99 20.61 -2.00 14.44
C GLY A 99 21.60 -1.77 13.30
N ALA A 100 21.28 -2.19 12.08
CA ALA A 100 22.17 -2.03 10.91
C ALA A 100 22.09 -0.63 10.29
N LEU A 101 21.00 0.08 10.53
CA LEU A 101 20.74 1.45 10.08
C LEU A 101 20.15 2.28 11.22
N SER A 102 20.16 3.59 11.04
CA SER A 102 19.35 4.52 11.83
C SER A 102 18.64 5.49 10.89
N LEU A 103 17.66 6.23 11.42
CA LEU A 103 17.00 7.29 10.64
C LEU A 103 17.99 8.39 10.22
N ASP A 104 19.10 8.55 10.92
CA ASP A 104 20.13 9.56 10.64
C ASP A 104 21.28 9.02 9.79
N THR A 105 21.26 7.73 9.41
CA THR A 105 22.24 7.14 8.49
C THR A 105 22.28 7.92 7.18
N GLY A 106 23.48 8.40 6.80
CA GLY A 106 23.71 9.15 5.57
C GLY A 106 23.82 8.22 4.36
N VAL A 107 23.10 8.55 3.29
CA VAL A 107 23.09 7.81 2.02
C VAL A 107 23.51 8.75 0.89
N PRO A 108 24.62 8.49 0.20
CA PRO A 108 25.03 9.33 -0.93
C PRO A 108 24.11 9.08 -2.14
N LEU A 109 23.69 10.15 -2.79
CA LEU A 109 22.97 10.13 -4.05
C LEU A 109 23.95 9.80 -5.20
N LEU A 110 23.74 8.67 -5.87
CA LEU A 110 24.54 8.29 -7.03
C LEU A 110 23.85 8.72 -8.33
N ALA A 111 24.64 8.92 -9.38
CA ALA A 111 24.09 9.23 -10.72
C ALA A 111 23.14 8.14 -11.25
N SER A 112 23.33 6.89 -10.82
CA SER A 112 22.45 5.75 -11.14
C SER A 112 21.09 5.78 -10.43
N ASP A 113 20.92 6.55 -9.35
CA ASP A 113 19.70 6.59 -8.56
C ASP A 113 18.64 7.50 -9.17
N TYR A 114 18.99 8.40 -10.08
CA TYR A 114 18.01 9.32 -10.66
C TYR A 114 16.93 8.58 -11.43
N VAL A 115 15.70 8.87 -11.08
CA VAL A 115 14.50 8.39 -11.80
C VAL A 115 13.50 9.52 -11.89
N ASP A 116 12.87 9.68 -13.07
CA ASP A 116 11.81 10.66 -13.24
C ASP A 116 10.62 10.40 -12.31
N GLY A 117 10.08 11.47 -11.74
CA GLY A 117 8.95 11.39 -10.80
C GLY A 117 8.75 12.68 -10.03
N ALA A 118 7.97 12.59 -8.96
CA ALA A 118 7.77 13.65 -8.00
C ALA A 118 8.90 13.66 -6.95
N GLY A 119 8.86 14.64 -6.05
CA GLY A 119 9.81 14.79 -4.95
C GLY A 119 10.98 15.71 -5.27
N ALA A 120 11.79 16.00 -4.27
CA ALA A 120 12.87 16.98 -4.33
C ALA A 120 14.23 16.35 -4.67
N THR A 121 14.38 15.03 -4.55
CA THR A 121 15.70 14.35 -4.62
C THR A 121 16.38 14.54 -5.98
N ASN A 122 15.62 14.63 -7.06
CA ASN A 122 16.14 14.92 -8.40
C ASN A 122 16.79 16.31 -8.55
N GLY A 123 16.57 17.22 -7.62
CA GLY A 123 17.13 18.58 -7.64
C GLY A 123 18.54 18.68 -7.02
N PHE A 124 19.00 17.64 -6.34
CA PHE A 124 20.34 17.63 -5.71
C PHE A 124 21.41 17.11 -6.67
N ALA A 125 22.64 17.55 -6.47
CA ALA A 125 23.78 17.09 -7.23
C ALA A 125 24.20 15.66 -6.81
N PRO A 126 24.82 14.87 -7.71
CA PRO A 126 25.41 13.59 -7.32
C PRO A 126 26.42 13.77 -6.18
N ASN A 127 26.52 12.74 -5.33
CA ASN A 127 27.33 12.68 -4.12
C ASN A 127 26.85 13.56 -2.94
N THR A 128 25.71 14.27 -3.07
CA THR A 128 25.07 14.82 -1.86
C THR A 128 24.59 13.69 -0.96
N VAL A 129 24.73 13.87 0.35
CA VAL A 129 24.35 12.87 1.35
C VAL A 129 23.02 13.24 1.98
N HIS A 130 22.08 12.31 1.99
CA HIS A 130 20.75 12.47 2.60
C HIS A 130 20.54 11.43 3.69
N SER A 131 19.89 11.82 4.78
CA SER A 131 19.54 10.86 5.85
C SER A 131 18.44 9.88 5.39
N VAL A 132 18.43 8.69 5.97
CA VAL A 132 17.34 7.71 5.76
C VAL A 132 15.99 8.35 6.08
N ARG A 133 15.90 9.17 7.13
CA ARG A 133 14.69 9.94 7.49
C ARG A 133 14.19 10.79 6.32
N PHE A 134 15.08 11.61 5.76
CA PHE A 134 14.74 12.46 4.61
C PHE A 134 14.24 11.62 3.43
N LEU A 135 14.96 10.54 3.10
CA LEU A 135 14.58 9.67 1.97
C LEU A 135 13.25 8.96 2.21
N MET A 136 12.98 8.48 3.43
CA MET A 136 11.70 7.88 3.81
C MET A 136 10.53 8.87 3.66
N GLU A 137 10.73 10.12 4.11
CA GLU A 137 9.74 11.18 3.96
C GLU A 137 9.53 11.55 2.49
N GLN A 138 10.57 11.75 1.71
CA GLN A 138 10.45 12.00 0.27
C GLN A 138 9.72 10.87 -0.46
N MET A 139 10.06 9.62 -0.15
CA MET A 139 9.45 8.43 -0.75
C MET A 139 7.96 8.30 -0.42
N LEU A 140 7.57 8.51 0.84
CA LEU A 140 6.20 8.24 1.29
C LEU A 140 5.28 9.45 1.14
N ILE A 141 5.74 10.65 1.52
CA ILE A 141 4.93 11.87 1.50
C ILE A 141 4.75 12.39 0.07
N HIS A 142 5.87 12.55 -0.66
CA HIS A 142 5.87 13.12 -2.01
C HIS A 142 5.92 12.07 -3.12
N SER A 143 6.08 10.79 -2.74
CA SER A 143 6.21 9.69 -3.72
C SER A 143 7.46 9.78 -4.61
N ASP A 144 8.57 10.29 -4.08
CA ASP A 144 9.84 10.47 -4.79
C ASP A 144 10.43 9.14 -5.25
N ASN A 145 10.70 9.02 -6.56
CA ASN A 145 11.22 7.78 -7.15
C ASN A 145 12.72 7.62 -6.90
N THR A 146 13.48 8.71 -6.96
CA THR A 146 14.93 8.69 -6.71
C THR A 146 15.22 8.33 -5.26
N ALA A 147 14.50 8.93 -4.30
CA ALA A 147 14.61 8.54 -2.89
C ALA A 147 14.26 7.06 -2.68
N SER A 148 13.28 6.54 -3.43
CA SER A 148 12.90 5.12 -3.37
C SER A 148 14.03 4.21 -3.84
N ASP A 149 14.65 4.51 -4.98
CA ASP A 149 15.74 3.69 -5.53
C ASP A 149 17.00 3.79 -4.68
N MET A 150 17.30 4.95 -4.07
CA MET A 150 18.35 5.08 -3.06
C MET A 150 18.11 4.16 -1.85
N LEU A 151 16.87 4.10 -1.34
CA LEU A 151 16.52 3.21 -0.21
C LEU A 151 16.55 1.74 -0.62
N ILE A 152 16.05 1.39 -1.82
CA ILE A 152 16.14 0.02 -2.35
C ILE A 152 17.62 -0.41 -2.49
N ARG A 153 18.48 0.46 -3.02
CA ARG A 153 19.92 0.22 -3.09
C ARG A 153 20.56 0.02 -1.73
N LEU A 154 20.16 0.82 -0.74
CA LEU A 154 20.68 0.75 0.62
C LEU A 154 20.35 -0.58 1.32
N VAL A 155 19.12 -1.04 1.20
CA VAL A 155 18.66 -2.27 1.89
C VAL A 155 18.81 -3.53 1.04
N GLY A 156 18.97 -3.39 -0.28
CA GLY A 156 19.01 -4.47 -1.25
C GLY A 156 17.63 -4.87 -1.77
N LEU A 157 17.47 -4.90 -3.10
CA LEU A 157 16.19 -5.25 -3.75
C LEU A 157 15.72 -6.66 -3.38
N GLU A 158 16.65 -7.63 -3.30
CA GLU A 158 16.30 -9.00 -2.92
C GLU A 158 15.75 -9.06 -1.49
N ARG A 159 16.28 -8.26 -0.56
CA ARG A 159 15.75 -8.19 0.80
C ARG A 159 14.33 -7.61 0.81
N VAL A 160 14.04 -6.58 0.00
CA VAL A 160 12.67 -6.06 -0.14
C VAL A 160 11.70 -7.16 -0.56
N ASN A 161 12.09 -7.94 -1.57
CA ASN A 161 11.27 -9.05 -2.05
C ASN A 161 11.14 -10.19 -1.02
N THR A 162 12.21 -10.49 -0.29
CA THR A 162 12.20 -11.52 0.77
C THR A 162 11.27 -11.12 1.92
N VAL A 163 11.41 -9.89 2.45
CA VAL A 163 10.53 -9.36 3.50
C VAL A 163 9.08 -9.35 3.06
N THR A 164 8.81 -8.98 1.81
CA THR A 164 7.45 -8.98 1.28
C THR A 164 6.87 -10.39 1.24
N ARG A 165 7.63 -11.41 0.78
CA ARG A 165 7.19 -12.82 0.77
C ARG A 165 7.05 -13.43 2.17
N GLU A 166 7.88 -13.03 3.12
CA GLU A 166 7.73 -13.45 4.53
C GLU A 166 6.42 -12.96 5.14
N LEU A 167 6.05 -11.72 4.86
CA LEU A 167 4.82 -11.10 5.38
C LEU A 167 3.59 -11.58 4.63
N VAL A 168 3.70 -11.76 3.32
CA VAL A 168 2.62 -12.17 2.42
C VAL A 168 3.19 -13.17 1.41
N PRO A 169 3.08 -14.48 1.70
CA PRO A 169 3.68 -15.54 0.89
C PRO A 169 3.15 -15.61 -0.56
N GLU A 170 1.89 -15.21 -0.76
CA GLU A 170 1.21 -15.32 -2.04
C GLU A 170 0.55 -14.00 -2.47
N GLY A 171 0.33 -13.85 -3.77
CA GLY A 171 -0.41 -12.72 -4.32
C GLY A 171 0.42 -11.47 -4.62
N PHE A 172 1.72 -11.43 -4.28
CA PHE A 172 2.67 -10.40 -4.72
C PHE A 172 3.57 -10.91 -5.84
N GLY A 173 3.67 -10.13 -6.91
CA GLY A 173 4.72 -10.28 -7.91
C GLY A 173 6.05 -9.62 -7.45
N PRO A 174 7.16 -9.89 -8.16
CA PRO A 174 8.45 -9.32 -7.81
C PRO A 174 8.43 -7.78 -7.86
N ILE A 175 8.91 -7.15 -6.80
CA ILE A 175 9.16 -5.71 -6.74
C ILE A 175 10.49 -5.44 -7.47
N THR A 176 10.53 -4.35 -8.25
CA THR A 176 11.73 -3.87 -8.95
C THR A 176 12.07 -2.45 -8.53
N THR A 177 13.24 -1.96 -8.92
CA THR A 177 13.55 -0.52 -8.82
C THR A 177 12.64 0.29 -9.74
N LEU A 178 12.48 1.58 -9.45
CA LEU A 178 11.68 2.48 -10.30
C LEU A 178 12.42 2.78 -11.63
N ALA A 179 13.75 2.73 -11.61
CA ALA A 179 14.57 2.78 -12.81
C ALA A 179 14.32 1.57 -13.72
N ASP A 180 14.21 0.35 -13.14
CA ASP A 180 13.91 -0.85 -13.92
C ASP A 180 12.51 -0.84 -14.55
N VAL A 181 11.54 -0.21 -13.89
CA VAL A 181 10.24 0.05 -14.54
C VAL A 181 10.44 0.83 -15.86
N ARG A 182 11.31 1.85 -15.86
CA ARG A 182 11.59 2.63 -17.07
C ARG A 182 12.34 1.80 -18.11
N ARG A 183 13.38 1.07 -17.71
CA ARG A 183 14.15 0.20 -18.61
C ARG A 183 13.25 -0.83 -19.28
N ARG A 184 12.37 -1.49 -18.52
CA ARG A 184 11.46 -2.49 -19.06
C ARG A 184 10.43 -1.91 -20.01
N VAL A 185 9.80 -0.77 -19.66
CA VAL A 185 8.84 -0.09 -20.55
C VAL A 185 9.52 0.34 -21.87
N TYR A 186 10.67 0.98 -21.80
CA TYR A 186 11.40 1.37 -23.01
C TYR A 186 12.04 0.16 -23.72
N GLY A 187 12.31 -0.93 -23.00
CA GLY A 187 12.76 -2.22 -23.52
C GLY A 187 11.76 -2.85 -24.49
N GLU A 188 10.45 -2.65 -24.28
CA GLU A 188 9.40 -3.06 -25.22
C GLU A 188 9.53 -2.36 -26.60
N LEU A 189 10.17 -1.21 -26.62
CA LEU A 189 10.42 -0.45 -27.85
C LEU A 189 11.75 -0.82 -28.50
N HIS A 190 12.79 -1.10 -27.69
CA HIS A 190 14.10 -1.53 -28.18
C HIS A 190 14.95 -2.15 -27.05
N PRO A 191 15.56 -3.31 -27.22
CA PRO A 191 16.32 -4.02 -26.16
C PRO A 191 17.46 -3.19 -25.56
N ALA A 192 18.12 -2.34 -26.33
CA ALA A 192 19.20 -1.48 -25.84
C ALA A 192 18.76 -0.47 -24.75
N ALA A 193 17.45 -0.31 -24.52
CA ALA A 193 16.93 0.55 -23.45
C ALA A 193 17.27 0.03 -22.03
N GLU A 194 17.72 -1.22 -21.88
CA GLU A 194 18.29 -1.73 -20.62
C GLU A 194 19.51 -0.92 -20.17
N GLY A 195 20.27 -0.33 -21.10
CA GLY A 195 21.42 0.52 -20.83
C GLY A 195 21.10 1.98 -20.47
N LEU A 196 19.83 2.38 -20.46
CA LEU A 196 19.45 3.77 -20.14
C LEU A 196 19.83 4.13 -18.70
N SER A 197 20.43 5.31 -18.57
CA SER A 197 20.82 5.90 -17.28
C SER A 197 19.69 6.70 -16.64
N GLY A 198 19.86 7.04 -15.36
CA GLY A 198 18.95 7.94 -14.64
C GLY A 198 18.81 9.32 -15.32
N GLY A 199 19.92 9.87 -15.84
CA GLY A 199 19.92 11.12 -16.61
C GLY A 199 19.05 11.05 -17.87
N ASP A 200 19.06 9.89 -18.56
CA ASP A 200 18.24 9.64 -19.74
C ASP A 200 16.74 9.65 -19.39
N PHE A 201 16.35 9.04 -18.27
CA PHE A 201 14.94 9.07 -17.82
C PHE A 201 14.46 10.49 -17.54
N LEU A 202 15.30 11.31 -16.90
CA LEU A 202 14.98 12.73 -16.68
C LEU A 202 14.85 13.50 -18.00
N ALA A 203 15.74 13.24 -18.96
CA ALA A 203 15.68 13.86 -20.28
C ALA A 203 14.43 13.45 -21.08
N LEU A 204 14.09 12.15 -21.06
CA LEU A 204 12.89 11.59 -21.67
C LEU A 204 11.61 12.20 -21.06
N LYS A 205 11.58 12.36 -19.74
CA LYS A 205 10.44 12.96 -19.03
C LYS A 205 10.19 14.43 -19.43
N ARG A 206 11.25 15.18 -19.71
CA ARG A 206 11.16 16.60 -20.13
C ARG A 206 10.56 16.79 -21.51
N GLN A 207 10.45 15.72 -22.32
CA GLN A 207 9.86 15.84 -23.64
C GLN A 207 8.35 16.15 -23.56
N PRO A 208 7.84 17.04 -24.41
CA PRO A 208 6.48 17.56 -24.28
C PRO A 208 5.39 16.50 -24.53
N ASN A 209 5.71 15.46 -25.31
CA ASN A 209 4.77 14.41 -25.69
C ASN A 209 5.50 13.09 -26.03
N ASP A 210 4.73 12.04 -26.29
CA ASP A 210 5.26 10.71 -26.59
C ASP A 210 6.08 10.69 -27.90
N ALA A 211 5.71 11.47 -28.91
CA ALA A 211 6.50 11.55 -30.14
C ALA A 211 7.92 12.10 -29.88
N GLY A 212 8.02 13.17 -29.09
CA GLY A 212 9.29 13.72 -28.64
C GLY A 212 10.11 12.71 -27.79
N ARG A 213 9.44 11.99 -26.90
CA ARG A 213 10.09 10.93 -26.10
C ARG A 213 10.67 9.84 -26.97
N LEU A 214 9.91 9.34 -27.94
CA LEU A 214 10.37 8.28 -28.85
C LEU A 214 11.49 8.76 -29.79
N ALA A 215 11.45 10.03 -30.21
CA ALA A 215 12.54 10.61 -31.01
C ALA A 215 13.83 10.78 -30.19
N LEU A 216 13.70 11.20 -28.91
CA LEU A 216 14.85 11.27 -28.02
C LEU A 216 15.38 9.86 -27.66
N LEU A 217 14.49 8.90 -27.40
CA LEU A 217 14.86 7.52 -27.14
C LEU A 217 15.75 6.95 -28.26
N ALA A 218 15.32 7.07 -29.52
CA ALA A 218 16.11 6.60 -30.64
C ALA A 218 17.51 7.24 -30.67
N ARG A 219 17.64 8.55 -30.40
CA ARG A 219 18.94 9.24 -30.33
C ARG A 219 19.81 8.72 -29.16
N LEU A 220 19.23 8.55 -27.97
CA LEU A 220 19.96 8.03 -26.82
C LEU A 220 20.48 6.62 -27.04
N LEU A 221 19.73 5.80 -27.78
CA LEU A 221 20.12 4.44 -28.14
C LEU A 221 21.05 4.37 -29.35
N GLY A 222 21.31 5.49 -30.04
CA GLY A 222 22.15 5.50 -31.24
C GLY A 222 21.50 4.77 -32.43
N VAL A 223 20.16 4.72 -32.51
CA VAL A 223 19.43 4.00 -33.55
C VAL A 223 18.52 4.93 -34.35
N GLU A 224 18.13 4.52 -35.55
CA GLU A 224 17.10 5.25 -36.29
C GLU A 224 15.72 5.04 -35.67
N ARG A 225 14.83 6.03 -35.80
CA ARG A 225 13.46 5.95 -35.26
C ARG A 225 12.69 4.71 -35.74
N ARG A 226 12.94 4.26 -36.97
CA ARG A 226 12.33 3.04 -37.55
C ARG A 226 12.82 1.74 -36.93
N ALA A 227 13.92 1.76 -36.20
CA ALA A 227 14.45 0.57 -35.48
C ALA A 227 13.69 0.34 -34.15
N LEU A 228 12.96 1.34 -33.63
CA LEU A 228 12.08 1.12 -32.51
C LEU A 228 10.88 0.28 -32.94
N ALA A 229 10.41 -0.60 -32.07
CA ALA A 229 9.20 -1.38 -32.31
C ALA A 229 8.03 -0.47 -32.75
N PRO A 230 7.20 -0.90 -33.72
CA PRO A 230 6.10 -0.09 -34.29
C PRO A 230 4.87 -0.04 -33.36
N ILE A 231 5.10 0.22 -32.09
CA ILE A 231 4.08 0.34 -31.05
C ILE A 231 4.14 1.75 -30.43
N SER A 232 3.03 2.17 -29.83
CA SER A 232 2.97 3.39 -29.05
C SER A 232 3.65 3.22 -27.70
N LEU A 233 4.05 4.34 -27.06
CA LEU A 233 4.53 4.30 -25.68
C LEU A 233 3.42 3.80 -24.72
N GLY A 234 2.14 4.10 -25.02
CA GLY A 234 1.01 3.55 -24.26
C GLY A 234 0.97 2.03 -24.31
N GLU A 235 1.12 1.45 -25.49
CA GLU A 235 1.16 -0.01 -25.68
C GLU A 235 2.38 -0.65 -25.01
N ALA A 236 3.55 0.01 -25.02
CA ALA A 236 4.71 -0.46 -24.28
C ALA A 236 4.44 -0.53 -22.77
N TYR A 237 3.74 0.45 -22.21
CA TYR A 237 3.27 0.39 -20.82
C TYR A 237 2.29 -0.77 -20.58
N GLU A 238 1.31 -1.00 -21.47
CA GLU A 238 0.34 -2.10 -21.30
C GLU A 238 1.04 -3.47 -21.35
N ARG A 239 2.04 -3.66 -22.21
CA ARG A 239 2.85 -4.90 -22.24
C ARG A 239 3.62 -5.09 -20.93
N TYR A 240 4.21 -4.02 -20.39
CA TYR A 240 4.85 -4.06 -19.09
C TYR A 240 3.87 -4.42 -17.97
N TYR A 241 2.66 -3.85 -17.96
CA TYR A 241 1.65 -4.16 -16.93
C TYR A 241 1.09 -5.59 -17.02
N ALA A 242 1.22 -6.26 -18.16
CA ALA A 242 0.90 -7.68 -18.31
C ALA A 242 1.93 -8.61 -17.64
N THR A 243 3.08 -8.08 -17.21
CA THR A 243 4.07 -8.82 -16.43
C THR A 243 3.70 -8.82 -14.94
N PRO A 244 4.23 -9.77 -14.14
CA PRO A 244 3.95 -9.79 -12.70
C PRO A 244 4.70 -8.71 -11.90
N TYR A 245 5.60 -7.93 -12.51
CA TYR A 245 6.43 -6.97 -11.79
C TYR A 245 5.61 -5.84 -11.18
N ASN A 246 5.91 -5.52 -9.90
CA ASN A 246 5.27 -4.46 -9.14
C ASN A 246 3.73 -4.58 -9.12
N SER A 247 3.22 -5.80 -9.14
CA SER A 247 1.80 -6.11 -9.10
C SER A 247 1.46 -6.98 -7.89
N ALA A 248 0.24 -6.88 -7.41
CA ALA A 248 -0.31 -7.79 -6.40
C ALA A 248 -1.83 -7.89 -6.55
N THR A 249 -2.43 -8.90 -5.92
CA THR A 249 -3.86 -8.83 -5.61
C THR A 249 -4.09 -7.74 -4.56
N LEU A 250 -5.25 -7.07 -4.60
CA LEU A 250 -5.54 -6.03 -3.59
C LEU A 250 -5.71 -6.64 -2.20
N LYS A 251 -6.16 -7.90 -2.15
CA LYS A 251 -6.19 -8.68 -0.92
C LYS A 251 -4.79 -8.87 -0.34
N ALA A 252 -3.83 -9.34 -1.13
CA ALA A 252 -2.45 -9.53 -0.69
C ALA A 252 -1.81 -8.21 -0.19
N TYR A 253 -2.09 -7.10 -0.89
CA TYR A 253 -1.66 -5.79 -0.42
C TYR A 253 -2.34 -5.41 0.91
N GLY A 254 -3.61 -5.76 1.09
CA GLY A 254 -4.33 -5.64 2.35
C GLY A 254 -3.73 -6.48 3.47
N ASP A 255 -3.30 -7.71 3.17
CA ASP A 255 -2.63 -8.58 4.13
C ASP A 255 -1.28 -7.98 4.60
N LEU A 256 -0.53 -7.33 3.70
CA LEU A 256 0.68 -6.56 4.06
C LEU A 256 0.38 -5.43 5.04
N LEU A 257 -0.65 -4.63 4.76
CA LEU A 257 -1.07 -3.55 5.66
C LEU A 257 -1.63 -4.09 6.98
N SER A 258 -2.31 -5.23 6.95
CA SER A 258 -2.78 -5.93 8.16
C SER A 258 -1.60 -6.37 9.04
N ALA A 259 -0.54 -6.91 8.44
CA ALA A 259 0.67 -7.29 9.16
C ALA A 259 1.38 -6.08 9.78
N LEU A 260 1.37 -4.93 9.09
CA LEU A 260 1.91 -3.68 9.63
C LEU A 260 1.09 -3.19 10.83
N ASP A 261 -0.23 -3.19 10.72
CA ASP A 261 -1.14 -2.75 11.78
C ASP A 261 -1.10 -3.65 13.02
N ALA A 262 -1.06 -4.96 12.82
CA ALA A 262 -1.00 -5.95 13.88
C ALA A 262 0.37 -6.02 14.59
N GLY A 263 1.36 -5.24 14.17
CA GLY A 263 2.71 -5.26 14.76
C GLY A 263 3.52 -6.51 14.41
N THR A 264 3.07 -7.34 13.46
CA THR A 264 3.83 -8.54 13.02
C THR A 264 4.89 -8.20 11.97
N ALA A 265 4.73 -7.07 11.27
CA ALA A 265 5.73 -6.59 10.32
C ALA A 265 6.88 -5.84 11.01
N LEU A 266 6.59 -5.03 12.01
CA LEU A 266 7.50 -4.12 12.72
C LEU A 266 7.15 -4.03 14.21
N SER A 267 8.08 -3.54 15.02
CA SER A 267 7.79 -3.18 16.42
C SER A 267 6.74 -2.07 16.53
N PRO A 268 6.09 -1.89 17.70
CA PRO A 268 5.09 -0.83 17.89
C PRO A 268 5.61 0.58 17.58
N ASP A 269 6.86 0.88 17.94
CA ASP A 269 7.47 2.21 17.70
C ASP A 269 7.73 2.44 16.22
N SER A 270 8.28 1.45 15.52
CA SER A 270 8.51 1.50 14.08
C SER A 270 7.19 1.59 13.29
N THR A 271 6.18 0.84 13.72
CA THR A 271 4.82 0.91 13.14
C THR A 271 4.24 2.31 13.30
N ARG A 272 4.31 2.88 14.51
CA ARG A 272 3.83 4.24 14.80
C ARG A 272 4.55 5.29 13.95
N TYR A 273 5.87 5.18 13.84
CA TYR A 273 6.67 6.07 12.99
C TYR A 273 6.23 5.98 11.53
N LEU A 274 6.16 4.76 10.97
CA LEU A 274 5.83 4.55 9.56
C LEU A 274 4.42 5.06 9.23
N LEU A 275 3.41 4.70 10.04
CA LEU A 275 2.04 5.19 9.86
C LEU A 275 1.96 6.71 10.06
N GLY A 276 2.74 7.28 10.97
CA GLY A 276 2.86 8.73 11.15
C GLY A 276 3.40 9.44 9.91
N VAL A 277 4.37 8.87 9.22
CA VAL A 277 4.86 9.39 7.92
C VAL A 277 3.79 9.26 6.85
N MET A 278 3.10 8.11 6.76
CA MET A 278 2.03 7.86 5.78
C MET A 278 0.82 8.80 5.96
N ARG A 279 0.47 9.20 7.20
CA ARG A 279 -0.60 10.19 7.45
C ARG A 279 -0.28 11.57 6.88
N ARG A 280 1.00 11.91 6.70
CA ARG A 280 1.46 13.17 6.12
C ARG A 280 1.53 13.14 4.59
N ALA A 281 1.01 12.09 3.93
CA ALA A 281 1.01 12.00 2.48
C ALA A 281 0.34 13.23 1.84
N GLU A 282 1.07 13.93 0.98
CA GLU A 282 0.58 15.12 0.24
C GLU A 282 -0.07 14.74 -1.10
N THR A 283 0.09 13.48 -1.51
CA THR A 283 -0.52 12.95 -2.73
C THR A 283 -1.89 12.34 -2.43
N GLY A 284 -2.81 12.36 -3.41
CA GLY A 284 -4.10 11.65 -3.30
C GLY A 284 -5.19 12.40 -2.55
N ALA A 285 -5.07 13.72 -2.35
CA ALA A 285 -6.09 14.53 -1.67
C ALA A 285 -7.50 14.43 -2.31
N ARG A 286 -7.59 14.01 -3.58
CA ARG A 286 -8.85 13.83 -4.31
C ARG A 286 -9.26 12.37 -4.49
N ARG A 287 -8.56 11.42 -3.82
CA ARG A 287 -8.82 9.98 -3.91
C ARG A 287 -9.65 9.51 -2.70
N ILE A 288 -9.39 8.33 -2.15
CA ILE A 288 -10.13 7.75 -1.04
C ILE A 288 -10.37 8.75 0.09
N LYS A 289 -9.33 9.50 0.48
CA LYS A 289 -9.41 10.53 1.53
C LYS A 289 -10.53 11.54 1.31
N ALA A 290 -10.79 11.94 0.05
CA ALA A 290 -11.85 12.92 -0.26
C ALA A 290 -13.28 12.38 -0.08
N GLY A 291 -13.45 11.07 0.02
CA GLY A 291 -14.74 10.39 0.30
C GLY A 291 -14.92 9.99 1.75
N LEU A 292 -13.90 10.17 2.58
CA LEU A 292 -13.95 9.88 4.02
C LEU A 292 -14.39 11.14 4.80
N PRO A 293 -14.95 10.97 6.01
CA PRO A 293 -15.23 12.10 6.89
C PRO A 293 -13.94 12.87 7.23
N PRO A 294 -13.99 14.21 7.36
CA PRO A 294 -12.81 15.01 7.67
C PRO A 294 -12.24 14.76 9.07
N THR A 295 -13.00 14.10 9.94
CA THR A 295 -12.65 13.77 11.33
C THR A 295 -11.70 12.57 11.43
N VAL A 296 -11.56 11.76 10.38
CA VAL A 296 -10.72 10.54 10.42
C VAL A 296 -9.34 10.77 9.83
N GLY A 297 -8.34 10.14 10.43
CA GLY A 297 -6.99 10.04 9.88
C GLY A 297 -6.93 8.99 8.77
N PHE A 298 -6.06 9.19 7.79
CA PHE A 298 -5.80 8.19 6.75
C PHE A 298 -4.29 8.07 6.51
N ALA A 299 -3.69 7.02 7.05
CA ALA A 299 -2.29 6.66 6.81
C ALA A 299 -2.21 5.88 5.50
N HIS A 300 -1.82 6.53 4.40
CA HIS A 300 -1.94 5.94 3.07
C HIS A 300 -0.75 6.17 2.15
N LYS A 301 -0.70 5.37 1.09
CA LYS A 301 0.23 5.56 -0.01
C LYS A 301 -0.51 5.50 -1.34
N THR A 302 -0.27 6.49 -2.19
CA THR A 302 -0.81 6.54 -3.55
C THR A 302 0.11 5.88 -4.56
N GLY A 303 -0.49 5.31 -5.60
CA GLY A 303 0.18 4.86 -6.81
C GLY A 303 -0.34 5.62 -8.03
N THR A 304 0.56 6.07 -8.91
CA THR A 304 0.18 6.74 -10.16
C THR A 304 1.18 6.37 -11.26
N GLN A 305 0.66 5.78 -12.30
CA GLN A 305 1.37 5.53 -13.55
C GLN A 305 0.37 5.71 -14.70
N ARG A 306 0.83 5.64 -15.95
CA ARG A 306 -0.03 5.78 -17.13
C ARG A 306 -1.23 4.82 -17.03
N ALA A 307 -2.45 5.36 -17.02
CA ALA A 307 -3.71 4.64 -16.91
C ALA A 307 -3.84 3.64 -15.72
N ARG A 308 -3.00 3.79 -14.70
CA ARG A 308 -2.97 2.96 -13.48
C ARG A 308 -2.88 3.87 -12.25
N ILE A 309 -3.94 3.93 -11.47
CA ILE A 309 -4.05 4.80 -10.31
C ILE A 309 -4.54 4.00 -9.11
N CYS A 310 -3.77 4.00 -8.02
CA CYS A 310 -4.08 3.31 -6.77
C CYS A 310 -4.06 4.27 -5.58
N ASP A 311 -4.74 3.87 -4.52
CA ASP A 311 -4.64 4.45 -3.19
C ASP A 311 -4.90 3.35 -2.16
N ALA A 312 -4.06 3.24 -1.13
CA ALA A 312 -4.16 2.17 -0.15
C ALA A 312 -3.66 2.63 1.22
N GLY A 313 -4.36 2.26 2.28
CA GLY A 313 -3.98 2.66 3.62
C GLY A 313 -4.94 2.21 4.71
N LEU A 314 -4.69 2.75 5.90
CA LEU A 314 -5.42 2.50 7.12
C LEU A 314 -6.14 3.78 7.55
N VAL A 315 -7.45 3.70 7.72
CA VAL A 315 -8.28 4.76 8.26
C VAL A 315 -8.28 4.62 9.78
N ASP A 316 -7.82 5.64 10.47
CA ASP A 316 -7.87 5.70 11.94
C ASP A 316 -9.26 6.19 12.37
N GLN A 317 -9.92 5.44 13.24
CA GLN A 317 -11.20 5.84 13.82
C GLN A 317 -10.96 6.64 15.10
N PRO A 318 -11.55 7.83 15.24
CA PRO A 318 -11.41 8.62 16.44
C PRO A 318 -12.13 7.94 17.62
N THR A 319 -11.51 8.02 18.81
CA THR A 319 -12.14 7.71 20.09
C THR A 319 -12.52 8.98 20.84
N ALA A 320 -13.11 8.82 22.02
CA ALA A 320 -13.31 9.94 22.95
C ALA A 320 -11.97 10.55 23.44
N ASP A 321 -10.90 9.75 23.45
CA ASP A 321 -9.52 10.20 23.69
C ASP A 321 -8.82 10.43 22.35
N PRO A 322 -8.41 11.68 22.02
CA PRO A 322 -7.73 11.98 20.75
C PRO A 322 -6.39 11.26 20.55
N GLU A 323 -5.77 10.76 21.62
CA GLU A 323 -4.50 10.01 21.56
C GLU A 323 -4.74 8.50 21.37
N GLU A 324 -5.97 8.03 21.56
CA GLU A 324 -6.35 6.63 21.39
C GLU A 324 -7.03 6.43 20.02
N ILE A 325 -6.63 5.37 19.33
CA ILE A 325 -7.24 4.95 18.05
C ILE A 325 -8.05 3.69 18.32
N SER A 326 -9.39 3.79 18.26
CA SER A 326 -10.26 2.63 18.36
C SER A 326 -10.59 2.10 16.99
N GLY A 327 -10.08 0.95 16.72
CA GLY A 327 -10.31 0.26 15.45
C GLY A 327 -9.64 0.96 14.25
N ARG A 328 -9.38 0.18 13.24
CA ARG A 328 -8.91 0.68 11.94
C ARG A 328 -9.68 0.01 10.83
N LEU A 329 -9.87 0.75 9.77
CA LEU A 329 -10.39 0.20 8.54
C LEU A 329 -9.29 0.21 7.50
N LEU A 330 -9.04 -0.92 6.88
CA LEU A 330 -8.09 -1.06 5.79
C LEU A 330 -8.82 -0.92 4.46
N ILE A 331 -8.27 -0.08 3.57
CA ILE A 331 -8.82 0.13 2.22
C ILE A 331 -7.67 0.05 1.22
N VAL A 332 -7.83 -0.77 0.19
CA VAL A 332 -6.95 -0.86 -0.97
C VAL A 332 -7.81 -0.71 -2.22
N ALA A 333 -7.53 0.29 -3.04
CA ALA A 333 -8.28 0.49 -4.28
C ALA A 333 -7.37 0.90 -5.44
N CYS A 334 -7.62 0.33 -6.61
CA CYS A 334 -6.91 0.62 -7.85
C CYS A 334 -7.89 0.78 -9.01
N VAL A 335 -7.54 1.68 -9.94
CA VAL A 335 -8.20 1.81 -11.24
C VAL A 335 -7.19 1.50 -12.34
N ARG A 336 -7.54 0.60 -13.25
CA ARG A 336 -6.77 0.31 -14.47
C ARG A 336 -7.51 0.79 -15.71
N GLU A 337 -6.76 0.99 -16.82
CA GLU A 337 -7.31 1.48 -18.09
C GLU A 337 -8.03 2.83 -17.95
N ALA A 338 -7.59 3.62 -16.98
CA ALA A 338 -8.21 4.91 -16.68
C ALA A 338 -8.08 5.88 -17.85
N ALA A 339 -9.19 6.39 -18.35
CA ALA A 339 -9.21 7.38 -19.44
C ALA A 339 -8.53 8.72 -19.04
N SER A 340 -8.48 9.04 -17.74
CA SER A 340 -7.70 10.15 -17.18
C SER A 340 -7.52 10.00 -15.69
N THR A 341 -6.48 10.63 -15.14
CA THR A 341 -6.24 10.67 -13.69
C THR A 341 -7.45 11.21 -12.93
N ALA A 342 -8.09 12.28 -13.42
CA ALA A 342 -9.24 12.88 -12.77
C ALA A 342 -10.45 11.94 -12.69
N LYS A 343 -10.67 11.10 -13.71
CA LYS A 343 -11.76 10.09 -13.67
C LYS A 343 -11.45 8.97 -12.67
N ALA A 344 -10.21 8.49 -12.66
CA ALA A 344 -9.78 7.51 -11.67
C ALA A 344 -9.84 8.05 -10.23
N GLU A 345 -9.43 9.30 -10.00
CA GLU A 345 -9.52 9.93 -8.68
C GLU A 345 -10.97 10.04 -8.19
N ARG A 346 -11.94 10.28 -9.10
CA ARG A 346 -13.36 10.24 -8.74
C ARG A 346 -13.82 8.84 -8.33
N ALA A 347 -13.38 7.78 -9.01
CA ALA A 347 -13.72 6.41 -8.64
C ALA A 347 -13.13 6.06 -7.25
N LEU A 348 -11.88 6.43 -7.00
CA LEU A 348 -11.25 6.23 -5.69
C LEU A 348 -11.93 7.06 -4.58
N ARG A 349 -12.39 8.28 -4.89
CA ARG A 349 -13.22 9.06 -3.98
C ARG A 349 -14.54 8.35 -3.70
N GLY A 350 -15.21 7.84 -4.73
CA GLY A 350 -16.43 7.03 -4.61
C GLY A 350 -16.23 5.80 -3.71
N THR A 351 -15.03 5.23 -3.68
CA THR A 351 -14.68 4.15 -2.74
C THR A 351 -14.73 4.65 -1.28
N GLY A 352 -14.16 5.81 -0.99
CA GLY A 352 -14.24 6.42 0.34
C GLY A 352 -15.69 6.78 0.74
N GLU A 353 -16.49 7.28 -0.21
CA GLU A 353 -17.92 7.57 -0.02
C GLU A 353 -18.72 6.29 0.25
N ALA A 354 -18.43 5.19 -0.47
CA ALA A 354 -19.07 3.89 -0.26
C ALA A 354 -18.79 3.34 1.14
N VAL A 355 -17.52 3.39 1.58
CA VAL A 355 -17.14 3.00 2.95
C VAL A 355 -17.84 3.86 4.00
N THR A 356 -17.94 5.16 3.79
CA THR A 356 -18.64 6.07 4.70
C THR A 356 -20.14 5.75 4.79
N ALA A 357 -20.76 5.36 3.68
CA ALA A 357 -22.17 5.02 3.60
C ALA A 357 -22.54 3.71 4.33
N THR A 358 -21.58 2.79 4.54
CA THR A 358 -21.81 1.56 5.30
C THR A 358 -21.88 1.76 6.81
N GLY A 359 -21.47 2.93 7.32
CA GLY A 359 -21.35 3.19 8.75
C GLY A 359 -20.11 2.59 9.42
N LEU A 360 -19.24 1.91 8.67
CA LEU A 360 -17.95 1.38 9.18
C LEU A 360 -17.01 2.49 9.67
N VAL A 361 -17.13 3.68 9.09
CA VAL A 361 -16.38 4.86 9.54
C VAL A 361 -17.29 5.71 10.41
N ARG A 362 -16.94 5.84 11.69
CA ARG A 362 -17.67 6.68 12.65
C ARG A 362 -17.51 8.15 12.27
N ARG A 363 -18.61 8.91 12.33
CA ARG A 363 -18.65 10.35 12.02
C ARG A 363 -18.27 11.19 13.21
#